data_19a5829156ba8dc1cffef747c22eec19
#
_entry.id   19a5829156ba8dc1cffef747c22eec19
#
_cell.length_a   1.000
_cell.length_b   1.000
_cell.length_c   1.000
_cell.angle_alpha   90.00
_cell.angle_beta   90.00
_cell.angle_gamma   90.00
#
_symmetry.space_group_name_H-M   'P 1'
#
loop_
_entity.id
_entity.type
_entity.pdbx_description
1 polymer ?
#
loop_
_entity_poly.entity_id
_entity_poly.type
_entity_poly.pdbx_seq_one_letter_code
_entity_poly.pdbx_strand_id
1 'polypeptide(L)'
;MLPEPIPFDDVKPLRGRPKIKEVRALVSRADGYGASDMHDTPDTHWILGQTAADQSWNFEDTHPPITNPMSRFPKYSGSRKSWGVANVPSVIVEIENEKGLVGIGLSTGGEAAAFIIEKHLSMFVEGQCASDRSYIWDQLWRASIHYGRKGLALHAISAIDLALWDLYGKEVNEPVYNLMGGRTMERVPVYGTTSRPDIAKTLGFLGAKVPLPYGPSAGVPGMKGNISYMENWRKKVGDDFPLMLDCYMALDVDYAAELAYSLKPYNIRWIEEPLMPDDYAGHAKLGKKFESMRGCASFATGEHEYTQFGFQQLINSGVELLQPDVMWMGGPTEFSKVVALASAQSVALVPHGCGVYGYYMAMAFEHIRMAEFIMMSERADKIEPNFGAMFKSEPLPDCGYIELPAKPGFGLELNREKVNLIRPYDRSR
;
A
#
# COMPACT_ATOMS: atom_id res chain seq x y z
N MET A 1 31.54 -9.07 -31.09
CA MET A 1 30.44 -8.52 -31.92
C MET A 1 29.16 -8.86 -31.18
N LEU A 2 28.34 -7.87 -30.87
CA LEU A 2 26.97 -8.13 -30.41
C LEU A 2 26.20 -8.67 -31.61
N PRO A 3 25.31 -9.68 -31.41
CA PRO A 3 24.43 -10.12 -32.47
C PRO A 3 23.59 -8.95 -32.98
N GLU A 4 23.31 -8.92 -34.27
CA GLU A 4 22.39 -7.92 -34.80
C GLU A 4 21.06 -8.00 -34.08
N PRO A 5 20.46 -6.86 -33.71
CA PRO A 5 19.16 -6.87 -33.06
C PRO A 5 18.14 -7.51 -34.00
N ILE A 6 17.41 -8.50 -33.48
CA ILE A 6 16.27 -9.09 -34.20
C ILE A 6 15.29 -7.95 -34.47
N PRO A 7 14.92 -7.65 -35.71
CA PRO A 7 13.93 -6.61 -35.99
C PRO A 7 12.64 -6.92 -35.23
N PHE A 8 12.10 -5.94 -34.52
CA PHE A 8 10.91 -6.10 -33.70
C PHE A 8 9.69 -6.60 -34.49
N ASP A 9 9.64 -6.27 -35.79
CA ASP A 9 8.60 -6.70 -36.71
C ASP A 9 8.62 -8.20 -37.03
N ASP A 10 9.72 -8.90 -36.73
CA ASP A 10 9.86 -10.36 -36.90
C ASP A 10 9.37 -11.17 -35.69
N VAL A 11 9.11 -10.52 -34.55
CA VAL A 11 8.44 -11.15 -33.41
C VAL A 11 6.95 -11.18 -33.72
N LYS A 12 6.50 -12.20 -34.45
CA LYS A 12 5.06 -12.38 -34.70
C LYS A 12 4.30 -12.49 -33.39
N PRO A 13 3.33 -11.58 -33.14
CA PRO A 13 2.46 -11.71 -31.98
C PRO A 13 1.83 -13.10 -32.04
N LEU A 14 1.75 -13.77 -30.89
CA LEU A 14 1.12 -15.10 -30.76
C LEU A 14 -0.30 -14.99 -31.35
N ARG A 15 -0.54 -15.65 -32.48
CA ARG A 15 -1.80 -15.56 -33.23
C ARG A 15 -2.98 -15.87 -32.31
N GLY A 16 -3.99 -15.00 -32.30
CA GLY A 16 -5.29 -15.25 -31.70
C GLY A 16 -5.49 -14.66 -30.29
N ARG A 17 -4.53 -13.92 -29.74
CA ARG A 17 -4.76 -13.18 -28.47
C ARG A 17 -5.48 -11.86 -28.75
N PRO A 18 -6.51 -11.51 -27.95
CA PRO A 18 -7.23 -10.25 -28.12
C PRO A 18 -6.31 -9.07 -27.80
N LYS A 19 -6.39 -8.04 -28.62
CA LYS A 19 -5.69 -6.80 -28.37
C LYS A 19 -6.49 -5.91 -27.43
N ILE A 20 -5.78 -5.10 -26.67
CA ILE A 20 -6.37 -4.04 -25.86
C ILE A 20 -6.92 -2.96 -26.81
N LYS A 21 -8.20 -2.68 -26.65
CA LYS A 21 -8.95 -1.71 -27.44
C LYS A 21 -8.87 -0.31 -26.86
N GLU A 22 -9.02 -0.22 -25.53
CA GLU A 22 -9.10 1.06 -24.83
C GLU A 22 -8.63 0.96 -23.38
N VAL A 23 -7.97 2.03 -22.92
CA VAL A 23 -7.63 2.28 -21.51
C VAL A 23 -8.42 3.50 -21.05
N ARG A 24 -9.15 3.35 -19.94
CA ARG A 24 -9.93 4.42 -19.31
C ARG A 24 -9.44 4.65 -17.89
N ALA A 25 -9.14 5.90 -17.55
CA ALA A 25 -8.82 6.29 -16.17
C ALA A 25 -10.00 7.06 -15.57
N LEU A 26 -10.53 6.50 -14.49
CA LEU A 26 -11.70 7.00 -13.80
C LEU A 26 -11.30 7.50 -12.41
N VAL A 27 -12.02 8.50 -11.92
CA VAL A 27 -11.92 8.97 -10.53
C VAL A 27 -13.30 8.96 -9.88
N SER A 28 -13.34 8.69 -8.60
CA SER A 28 -14.60 8.78 -7.85
C SER A 28 -14.89 10.23 -7.51
N ARG A 29 -16.08 10.71 -7.85
CA ARG A 29 -16.71 11.88 -7.23
C ARG A 29 -17.62 11.38 -6.13
N ALA A 30 -17.06 10.92 -5.04
CA ALA A 30 -17.85 10.72 -3.84
C ALA A 30 -18.15 12.08 -3.24
N ASP A 31 -19.42 12.36 -2.96
CA ASP A 31 -19.80 13.44 -2.05
C ASP A 31 -19.13 13.14 -0.70
N GLY A 32 -18.03 13.84 -0.39
CA GLY A 32 -17.22 13.60 0.82
C GLY A 32 -15.75 13.28 0.64
N TYR A 33 -15.30 12.78 -0.52
CA TYR A 33 -13.88 12.60 -0.83
C TYR A 33 -13.47 13.48 -2.03
N GLY A 34 -12.83 14.60 -1.76
CA GLY A 34 -12.07 15.35 -2.78
C GLY A 34 -12.84 16.41 -3.60
N ALA A 35 -14.00 16.90 -3.17
CA ALA A 35 -14.73 17.95 -3.89
C ALA A 35 -15.03 19.23 -3.06
N SER A 36 -14.72 19.25 -1.79
CA SER A 36 -14.79 20.48 -1.00
C SER A 36 -13.45 21.19 -1.03
N ASP A 37 -13.49 22.52 -1.00
CA ASP A 37 -12.32 23.39 -0.93
C ASP A 37 -11.27 22.82 0.03
N MET A 38 -10.09 22.52 -0.51
CA MET A 38 -8.95 21.92 0.22
C MET A 38 -8.53 22.72 1.47
N HIS A 39 -9.07 23.94 1.62
CA HIS A 39 -8.80 24.82 2.76
C HIS A 39 -9.60 24.48 4.03
N ASP A 40 -10.71 23.73 3.90
CA ASP A 40 -11.63 23.44 5.01
C ASP A 40 -11.74 21.94 5.37
N THR A 41 -10.99 21.06 4.69
CA THR A 41 -10.95 19.64 5.08
C THR A 41 -10.17 19.50 6.38
N PRO A 42 -10.80 18.98 7.44
CA PRO A 42 -10.08 18.66 8.67
C PRO A 42 -8.96 17.65 8.41
N ASP A 43 -7.97 17.61 9.29
CA ASP A 43 -6.91 16.60 9.33
C ASP A 43 -7.55 15.21 9.47
N THR A 44 -8.01 14.63 8.37
CA THR A 44 -8.53 13.26 8.37
C THR A 44 -7.38 12.32 8.12
N HIS A 45 -7.06 11.52 9.11
CA HIS A 45 -6.22 10.37 8.88
C HIS A 45 -7.10 9.27 8.31
N TRP A 46 -6.82 8.82 7.10
CA TRP A 46 -7.60 7.80 6.40
C TRP A 46 -7.73 6.48 7.19
N ILE A 47 -6.72 6.10 8.00
CA ILE A 47 -6.75 4.94 8.91
C ILE A 47 -7.81 5.07 10.01
N LEU A 48 -8.20 6.28 10.36
CA LEU A 48 -9.10 6.52 11.49
C LEU A 48 -10.52 6.81 11.05
N GLY A 49 -10.77 6.96 9.74
CA GLY A 49 -12.12 7.28 9.23
C GLY A 49 -12.72 8.57 9.76
N GLN A 50 -11.90 9.40 10.47
CA GLN A 50 -12.42 10.54 11.19
C GLN A 50 -12.12 11.85 10.50
N THR A 51 -13.17 12.64 10.39
CA THR A 51 -13.05 14.07 10.28
C THR A 51 -12.81 14.64 11.67
N ALA A 52 -11.83 15.53 11.83
CA ALA A 52 -11.62 16.27 13.08
C ALA A 52 -12.85 17.12 13.51
N ALA A 53 -13.94 17.05 12.78
CA ALA A 53 -15.20 17.74 13.04
C ALA A 53 -16.06 17.03 14.11
N ASP A 54 -15.86 15.75 14.37
CA ASP A 54 -16.62 15.07 15.42
C ASP A 54 -15.95 15.19 16.78
N GLN A 55 -16.09 16.37 17.39
CA GLN A 55 -15.59 16.67 18.73
C GLN A 55 -16.36 15.96 19.86
N SER A 56 -17.35 15.10 19.53
CA SER A 56 -18.13 14.35 20.53
C SER A 56 -17.35 13.17 21.15
N TRP A 57 -16.16 12.88 20.65
CA TRP A 57 -15.29 11.81 21.11
C TRP A 57 -14.21 12.34 22.02
N ASN A 58 -13.98 11.62 23.10
CA ASN A 58 -12.82 11.85 23.95
C ASN A 58 -11.56 11.34 23.18
N PHE A 59 -11.08 12.19 22.30
CA PHE A 59 -10.02 11.90 21.32
C PHE A 59 -8.72 11.42 21.99
N GLU A 60 -8.47 11.90 23.21
CA GLU A 60 -7.27 11.54 23.99
C GLU A 60 -7.24 10.08 24.40
N ASP A 61 -8.39 9.43 24.59
CA ASP A 61 -8.47 8.04 25.05
C ASP A 61 -8.56 7.02 23.90
N THR A 62 -9.12 7.39 22.75
CA THR A 62 -9.42 6.45 21.66
C THR A 62 -8.67 6.75 20.37
N HIS A 63 -8.29 8.00 20.15
CA HIS A 63 -7.61 8.47 18.94
C HIS A 63 -6.48 9.42 19.33
N PRO A 64 -5.32 8.90 19.74
CA PRO A 64 -4.16 9.75 20.04
C PRO A 64 -3.75 10.52 18.78
N PRO A 65 -3.09 11.67 18.93
CA PRO A 65 -2.47 12.33 17.80
C PRO A 65 -1.56 11.35 17.07
N ILE A 66 -1.51 11.47 15.75
CA ILE A 66 -0.67 10.61 14.91
C ILE A 66 0.50 11.41 14.38
N THR A 67 1.69 10.86 14.51
CA THR A 67 2.88 11.44 13.92
C THR A 67 2.84 11.38 12.39
N ASN A 68 3.49 12.32 11.76
CA ASN A 68 3.73 12.38 10.32
C ASN A 68 5.01 13.17 10.07
N PRO A 69 5.54 13.30 8.85
CA PRO A 69 6.77 14.05 8.59
C PRO A 69 6.78 15.48 9.12
N MET A 70 5.62 16.13 9.22
CA MET A 70 5.49 17.48 9.79
C MET A 70 5.72 17.49 11.32
N SER A 71 5.53 16.38 12.00
CA SER A 71 5.72 16.26 13.46
C SER A 71 7.18 16.27 13.90
N ARG A 72 8.13 16.27 12.95
CA ARG A 72 9.56 16.31 13.24
C ARG A 72 10.00 17.65 13.84
N PHE A 73 9.41 18.75 13.39
CA PHE A 73 9.81 20.10 13.79
C PHE A 73 8.65 20.87 14.44
N PRO A 74 8.85 21.51 15.61
CA PRO A 74 7.80 22.27 16.30
C PRO A 74 7.12 23.30 15.40
N LYS A 75 7.89 23.99 14.55
CA LYS A 75 7.39 25.02 13.63
C LYS A 75 6.44 24.49 12.55
N TYR A 76 6.45 23.16 12.30
CA TYR A 76 5.59 22.52 11.30
C TYR A 76 4.34 21.90 11.92
N SER A 77 4.28 21.73 13.23
CA SER A 77 3.15 21.05 13.90
C SER A 77 1.81 21.76 13.65
N GLY A 78 1.81 23.08 13.47
CA GLY A 78 0.62 23.86 13.08
C GLY A 78 0.16 23.64 11.62
N SER A 79 0.99 23.01 10.77
CA SER A 79 0.70 22.77 9.34
C SER A 79 0.13 21.38 9.06
N ARG A 80 -0.25 20.63 10.08
CA ARG A 80 -0.75 19.24 9.97
C ARG A 80 -1.97 19.09 9.08
N LYS A 81 -2.78 20.15 8.91
CA LYS A 81 -3.96 20.17 8.03
C LYS A 81 -3.65 19.85 6.56
N SER A 82 -2.38 19.87 6.17
CA SER A 82 -1.94 19.61 4.79
C SER A 82 -1.28 18.22 4.60
N TRP A 83 -1.59 17.23 5.44
CA TRP A 83 -1.01 15.87 5.28
C TRP A 83 -1.20 15.28 3.89
N GLY A 84 -2.26 15.62 3.19
CA GLY A 84 -2.38 15.45 1.75
C GLY A 84 -2.89 14.09 1.25
N VAL A 85 -2.91 13.04 2.07
CA VAL A 85 -3.37 11.71 1.63
C VAL A 85 -4.82 11.75 1.13
N ALA A 86 -5.70 12.44 1.83
CA ALA A 86 -7.10 12.60 1.43
C ALA A 86 -7.30 13.47 0.17
N ASN A 87 -6.30 14.27 -0.20
CA ASN A 87 -6.37 15.19 -1.35
C ASN A 87 -6.01 14.51 -2.68
N VAL A 88 -5.53 13.26 -2.65
CA VAL A 88 -5.13 12.50 -3.83
C VAL A 88 -5.89 11.17 -3.83
N PRO A 89 -7.21 11.21 -4.12
CA PRO A 89 -8.08 10.05 -4.01
C PRO A 89 -7.70 8.93 -4.98
N SER A 90 -8.48 7.86 -4.98
CA SER A 90 -8.26 6.71 -5.86
C SER A 90 -8.38 7.08 -7.33
N VAL A 91 -7.53 6.46 -8.14
CA VAL A 91 -7.67 6.34 -9.59
C VAL A 91 -8.01 4.89 -9.91
N ILE A 92 -9.04 4.69 -10.74
CA ILE A 92 -9.49 3.39 -11.22
C ILE A 92 -9.16 3.29 -12.71
N VAL A 93 -8.48 2.21 -13.10
CA VAL A 93 -8.17 1.95 -14.50
C VAL A 93 -9.02 0.79 -14.98
N GLU A 94 -9.70 1.00 -16.10
CA GLU A 94 -10.36 -0.06 -16.89
C GLU A 94 -9.62 -0.26 -18.19
N ILE A 95 -9.27 -1.51 -18.48
CA ILE A 95 -8.66 -1.92 -19.75
C ILE A 95 -9.59 -2.88 -20.45
N GLU A 96 -10.15 -2.45 -21.59
CA GLU A 96 -11.07 -3.24 -22.42
C GLU A 96 -10.31 -3.85 -23.59
N ASN A 97 -10.51 -5.15 -23.84
CA ASN A 97 -10.00 -5.80 -25.04
C ASN A 97 -11.02 -5.86 -26.19
N GLU A 98 -10.58 -6.31 -27.39
CA GLU A 98 -11.42 -6.45 -28.59
C GLU A 98 -12.62 -7.40 -28.42
N LYS A 99 -12.61 -8.26 -27.37
CA LYS A 99 -13.71 -9.17 -27.04
C LYS A 99 -14.69 -8.59 -26.01
N GLY A 100 -14.48 -7.35 -25.56
CA GLY A 100 -15.32 -6.68 -24.57
C GLY A 100 -15.06 -7.12 -23.12
N LEU A 101 -14.01 -7.90 -22.85
CA LEU A 101 -13.59 -8.17 -21.47
C LEU A 101 -12.91 -6.93 -20.90
N VAL A 102 -13.19 -6.64 -19.62
CA VAL A 102 -12.65 -5.48 -18.92
C VAL A 102 -11.87 -5.92 -17.70
N GLY A 103 -10.60 -5.57 -17.67
CA GLY A 103 -9.73 -5.65 -16.47
C GLY A 103 -9.81 -4.38 -15.65
N ILE A 104 -9.73 -4.49 -14.33
CA ILE A 104 -9.86 -3.39 -13.39
C ILE A 104 -8.63 -3.33 -12.50
N GLY A 105 -8.04 -2.15 -12.37
CA GLY A 105 -6.96 -1.86 -11.43
C GLY A 105 -7.26 -0.59 -10.65
N LEU A 106 -6.76 -0.51 -9.43
CA LEU A 106 -6.97 0.63 -8.55
C LEU A 106 -5.65 1.04 -7.90
N SER A 107 -5.43 2.35 -7.80
CA SER A 107 -4.32 2.96 -7.06
C SER A 107 -4.77 4.30 -6.49
N THR A 108 -3.88 5.02 -5.83
CA THR A 108 -4.08 6.42 -5.44
C THR A 108 -3.51 7.35 -6.51
N GLY A 109 -3.81 8.64 -6.42
CA GLY A 109 -3.29 9.66 -7.35
C GLY A 109 -4.37 10.49 -8.03
N GLY A 110 -5.65 10.10 -7.92
CA GLY A 110 -6.80 10.86 -8.38
C GLY A 110 -6.68 11.36 -9.81
N GLU A 111 -7.11 12.60 -10.04
CA GLU A 111 -7.07 13.23 -11.36
C GLU A 111 -5.65 13.41 -11.92
N ALA A 112 -4.64 13.57 -11.06
CA ALA A 112 -3.25 13.70 -11.50
C ALA A 112 -2.75 12.39 -12.14
N ALA A 113 -3.02 11.25 -11.51
CA ALA A 113 -2.71 9.94 -12.10
C ALA A 113 -3.57 9.67 -13.33
N ALA A 114 -4.86 10.01 -13.32
CA ALA A 114 -5.74 9.88 -14.47
C ALA A 114 -5.23 10.68 -15.68
N PHE A 115 -4.73 11.90 -15.46
CA PHE A 115 -4.09 12.70 -16.52
C PHE A 115 -2.87 11.98 -17.12
N ILE A 116 -1.97 11.46 -16.28
CA ILE A 116 -0.78 10.73 -16.73
C ILE A 116 -1.19 9.52 -17.57
N ILE A 117 -2.17 8.75 -17.12
CA ILE A 117 -2.68 7.56 -17.82
C ILE A 117 -3.27 7.95 -19.17
N GLU A 118 -4.25 8.86 -19.19
CA GLU A 118 -5.00 9.20 -20.40
C GLU A 118 -4.18 9.96 -21.42
N LYS A 119 -3.31 10.88 -20.99
CA LYS A 119 -2.58 11.76 -21.92
C LYS A 119 -1.22 11.22 -22.34
N HIS A 120 -0.69 10.21 -21.64
CA HIS A 120 0.61 9.67 -21.99
C HIS A 120 0.67 8.14 -21.99
N LEU A 121 0.35 7.46 -20.88
CA LEU A 121 0.70 6.04 -20.73
C LEU A 121 -0.18 5.11 -21.57
N SER A 122 -1.43 5.46 -21.83
CA SER A 122 -2.38 4.62 -22.57
C SER A 122 -1.89 4.27 -23.99
N MET A 123 -1.12 5.15 -24.64
CA MET A 123 -0.60 4.90 -25.99
C MET A 123 0.34 3.69 -26.08
N PHE A 124 0.97 3.31 -24.98
CA PHE A 124 1.86 2.13 -24.92
C PHE A 124 1.12 0.84 -24.58
N VAL A 125 -0.15 0.95 -24.17
CA VAL A 125 -0.99 -0.17 -23.73
C VAL A 125 -1.97 -0.58 -24.84
N GLU A 126 -2.61 0.39 -25.48
CA GLU A 126 -3.58 0.15 -26.56
C GLU A 126 -2.92 -0.52 -27.75
N GLY A 127 -3.58 -1.53 -28.33
CA GLY A 127 -3.05 -2.36 -29.41
C GLY A 127 -2.12 -3.50 -28.95
N GLN A 128 -1.69 -3.54 -27.69
CA GLN A 128 -0.92 -4.64 -27.10
C GLN A 128 -1.85 -5.77 -26.62
N CYS A 129 -1.27 -6.89 -26.18
CA CYS A 129 -2.01 -7.98 -25.54
C CYS A 129 -1.82 -7.94 -24.02
N ALA A 130 -2.87 -8.22 -23.24
CA ALA A 130 -2.76 -8.24 -21.78
C ALA A 130 -1.74 -9.26 -21.23
N SER A 131 -1.38 -10.26 -22.04
CA SER A 131 -0.31 -11.21 -21.73
C SER A 131 1.08 -10.60 -21.69
N ASP A 132 1.31 -9.48 -22.36
CA ASP A 132 2.64 -8.90 -22.59
C ASP A 132 3.01 -7.88 -21.48
N ARG A 133 2.52 -8.14 -20.24
CA ARG A 133 2.59 -7.24 -19.08
C ARG A 133 4.01 -6.72 -18.79
N SER A 134 5.00 -7.61 -18.78
CA SER A 134 6.39 -7.20 -18.47
C SER A 134 6.94 -6.26 -19.52
N TYR A 135 6.61 -6.48 -20.80
CA TYR A 135 6.99 -5.60 -21.90
C TYR A 135 6.30 -4.24 -21.80
N ILE A 136 4.98 -4.24 -21.59
CA ILE A 136 4.19 -3.02 -21.39
C ILE A 136 4.74 -2.24 -20.19
N TRP A 137 4.96 -2.92 -19.07
CA TRP A 137 5.48 -2.30 -17.85
C TRP A 137 6.82 -1.58 -18.08
N ASP A 138 7.77 -2.23 -18.75
CA ASP A 138 9.10 -1.65 -19.03
C ASP A 138 8.98 -0.40 -19.92
N GLN A 139 8.06 -0.42 -20.92
CA GLN A 139 7.79 0.76 -21.75
C GLN A 139 7.20 1.91 -20.92
N LEU A 140 6.18 1.64 -20.09
CA LEU A 140 5.54 2.64 -19.24
C LEU A 140 6.56 3.29 -18.29
N TRP A 141 7.41 2.48 -17.66
CA TRP A 141 8.43 2.95 -16.74
C TRP A 141 9.46 3.82 -17.47
N ARG A 142 9.99 3.37 -18.60
CA ARG A 142 10.98 4.15 -19.38
C ARG A 142 10.38 5.45 -19.92
N ALA A 143 9.16 5.42 -20.39
CA ALA A 143 8.48 6.59 -20.92
C ALA A 143 8.23 7.66 -19.84
N SER A 144 8.05 7.25 -18.57
CA SER A 144 7.78 8.16 -17.46
C SER A 144 9.02 8.64 -16.70
N ILE A 145 10.22 8.12 -16.95
CA ILE A 145 11.45 8.43 -16.19
C ILE A 145 11.70 9.94 -16.04
N HIS A 146 11.42 10.73 -17.06
CA HIS A 146 11.68 12.16 -17.06
C HIS A 146 10.86 12.95 -16.03
N TYR A 147 9.65 12.48 -15.68
CA TYR A 147 8.76 13.18 -14.78
C TYR A 147 8.35 12.36 -13.54
N GLY A 148 8.70 11.07 -13.48
CA GLY A 148 8.29 10.26 -12.36
C GLY A 148 9.01 8.93 -12.25
N ARG A 149 9.95 8.84 -11.31
CA ARG A 149 10.60 7.58 -10.91
C ARG A 149 9.98 6.97 -9.66
N LYS A 150 9.21 7.76 -8.91
CA LYS A 150 8.49 7.44 -7.67
C LYS A 150 7.19 8.24 -7.65
N GLY A 151 6.29 7.94 -6.74
CA GLY A 151 5.05 8.66 -6.54
C GLY A 151 4.07 8.49 -7.72
N LEU A 152 3.39 9.57 -8.11
CA LEU A 152 2.23 9.56 -9.01
C LEU A 152 2.42 8.79 -10.32
N ALA A 153 3.61 8.81 -10.91
CA ALA A 153 3.87 8.04 -12.14
C ALA A 153 3.82 6.54 -11.88
N LEU A 154 4.38 6.08 -10.75
CA LEU A 154 4.35 4.66 -10.36
C LEU A 154 2.95 4.25 -9.90
N HIS A 155 2.19 5.12 -9.25
CA HIS A 155 0.77 4.87 -8.93
C HIS A 155 -0.05 4.65 -10.22
N ALA A 156 0.17 5.49 -11.24
CA ALA A 156 -0.47 5.33 -12.54
C ALA A 156 -0.08 3.99 -13.23
N ILE A 157 1.21 3.63 -13.19
CA ILE A 157 1.71 2.35 -13.73
C ILE A 157 1.12 1.19 -12.94
N SER A 158 1.07 1.27 -11.61
CA SER A 158 0.47 0.22 -10.76
C SER A 158 -0.98 -0.05 -11.11
N ALA A 159 -1.79 1.01 -11.28
CA ALA A 159 -3.19 0.87 -11.66
C ALA A 159 -3.36 0.20 -13.03
N ILE A 160 -2.52 0.55 -14.00
CA ILE A 160 -2.50 -0.09 -15.32
C ILE A 160 -2.08 -1.56 -15.19
N ASP A 161 -1.01 -1.86 -14.46
CA ASP A 161 -0.48 -3.23 -14.32
C ASP A 161 -1.49 -4.14 -13.60
N LEU A 162 -2.14 -3.66 -12.53
CA LEU A 162 -3.23 -4.36 -11.86
C LEU A 162 -4.38 -4.68 -12.82
N ALA A 163 -4.80 -3.71 -13.65
CA ALA A 163 -5.84 -3.92 -14.66
C ALA A 163 -5.42 -4.92 -15.75
N LEU A 164 -4.15 -4.95 -16.14
CA LEU A 164 -3.62 -5.92 -17.09
C LEU A 164 -3.62 -7.35 -16.53
N TRP A 165 -3.22 -7.51 -15.24
CA TRP A 165 -3.28 -8.80 -14.57
C TRP A 165 -4.70 -9.29 -14.39
N ASP A 166 -5.64 -8.41 -14.04
CA ASP A 166 -7.05 -8.73 -13.93
C ASP A 166 -7.65 -9.13 -15.29
N LEU A 167 -7.38 -8.34 -16.36
CA LEU A 167 -7.83 -8.64 -17.71
C LEU A 167 -7.31 -10.00 -18.20
N TYR A 168 -6.02 -10.26 -18.02
CA TYR A 168 -5.43 -11.52 -18.47
C TYR A 168 -6.00 -12.72 -17.68
N GLY A 169 -6.21 -12.57 -16.38
CA GLY A 169 -6.90 -13.59 -15.58
C GLY A 169 -8.30 -13.91 -16.11
N LYS A 170 -9.05 -12.88 -16.49
CA LYS A 170 -10.38 -13.03 -17.12
C LYS A 170 -10.29 -13.66 -18.52
N GLU A 171 -9.28 -13.32 -19.32
CA GLU A 171 -9.06 -13.93 -20.64
C GLU A 171 -8.80 -15.44 -20.60
N VAL A 172 -8.06 -15.89 -19.58
CA VAL A 172 -7.70 -17.31 -19.42
C VAL A 172 -8.55 -18.03 -18.38
N ASN A 173 -9.52 -17.34 -17.80
CA ASN A 173 -10.43 -17.82 -16.76
C ASN A 173 -9.72 -18.35 -15.50
N GLU A 174 -8.67 -17.63 -15.06
CA GLU A 174 -7.87 -18.00 -13.89
C GLU A 174 -7.76 -16.81 -12.90
N PRO A 175 -7.76 -17.06 -11.59
CA PRO A 175 -7.43 -16.04 -10.60
C PRO A 175 -5.95 -15.65 -10.70
N VAL A 176 -5.64 -14.39 -10.35
CA VAL A 176 -4.28 -13.84 -10.48
C VAL A 176 -3.24 -14.65 -9.71
N TYR A 177 -3.54 -15.18 -8.51
CA TYR A 177 -2.59 -15.99 -7.76
C TYR A 177 -2.18 -17.28 -8.52
N ASN A 178 -3.07 -17.86 -9.35
CA ASN A 178 -2.73 -19.00 -10.20
C ASN A 178 -1.77 -18.60 -11.33
N LEU A 179 -1.96 -17.42 -11.89
CA LEU A 179 -1.06 -16.87 -12.93
C LEU A 179 0.35 -16.57 -12.40
N MET A 180 0.49 -16.39 -11.10
CA MET A 180 1.77 -16.15 -10.41
C MET A 180 2.45 -17.42 -9.92
N GLY A 181 1.87 -18.59 -10.16
CA GLY A 181 2.45 -19.88 -9.80
C GLY A 181 1.56 -20.78 -8.94
N GLY A 182 0.43 -20.28 -8.48
CA GLY A 182 -0.53 -21.03 -7.66
C GLY A 182 -0.59 -20.59 -6.21
N ARG A 183 -1.49 -21.18 -5.45
CA ARG A 183 -1.64 -20.89 -4.02
C ARG A 183 -0.53 -21.55 -3.21
N THR A 184 0.08 -20.80 -2.31
CA THR A 184 1.04 -21.30 -1.31
C THR A 184 0.39 -21.56 0.05
N MET A 185 -0.83 -21.06 0.25
CA MET A 185 -1.63 -21.25 1.48
C MET A 185 -3.12 -21.34 1.16
N GLU A 186 -3.92 -21.87 2.09
CA GLU A 186 -5.37 -21.98 1.92
C GLU A 186 -6.09 -20.66 2.20
N ARG A 187 -5.67 -19.96 3.26
CA ARG A 187 -6.18 -18.65 3.69
C ARG A 187 -5.03 -17.74 4.07
N VAL A 188 -5.17 -16.45 3.81
CA VAL A 188 -4.15 -15.44 4.12
C VAL A 188 -4.27 -15.01 5.58
N PRO A 189 -3.25 -15.22 6.43
CA PRO A 189 -3.22 -14.69 7.78
C PRO A 189 -3.11 -13.16 7.73
N VAL A 190 -3.85 -12.44 8.61
CA VAL A 190 -3.81 -10.97 8.65
C VAL A 190 -3.67 -10.42 10.07
N TYR A 191 -2.95 -9.31 10.18
CA TYR A 191 -3.00 -8.42 11.33
C TYR A 191 -3.82 -7.17 11.00
N GLY A 192 -4.35 -6.51 12.05
CA GLY A 192 -5.15 -5.30 11.89
C GLY A 192 -4.33 -4.03 12.14
N THR A 193 -4.37 -3.06 11.21
CA THR A 193 -3.88 -1.71 11.48
C THR A 193 -5.02 -0.88 12.04
N THR A 194 -4.84 -0.37 13.26
CA THR A 194 -5.94 0.21 14.06
C THR A 194 -5.43 1.03 15.24
N SER A 195 -6.23 1.98 15.70
CA SER A 195 -6.03 2.64 17.00
C SER A 195 -6.56 1.81 18.19
N ARG A 196 -7.23 0.66 17.91
CA ARG A 196 -7.89 -0.18 18.93
C ARG A 196 -7.40 -1.64 18.84
N PRO A 197 -6.14 -1.92 19.26
CA PRO A 197 -5.60 -3.29 19.23
C PRO A 197 -6.37 -4.26 20.13
N ASP A 198 -7.05 -3.79 21.18
CA ASP A 198 -7.95 -4.58 22.02
C ASP A 198 -9.15 -5.10 21.23
N ILE A 199 -9.75 -4.27 20.37
CA ILE A 199 -10.83 -4.67 19.47
C ILE A 199 -10.30 -5.60 18.38
N ALA A 200 -9.16 -5.29 17.74
CA ALA A 200 -8.55 -6.18 16.76
C ALA A 200 -8.36 -7.60 17.33
N LYS A 201 -7.86 -7.72 18.57
CA LYS A 201 -7.75 -9.01 19.26
C LYS A 201 -9.11 -9.70 19.44
N THR A 202 -10.15 -8.96 19.83
CA THR A 202 -11.50 -9.49 20.02
C THR A 202 -12.11 -9.98 18.70
N LEU A 203 -11.82 -9.28 17.59
CA LEU A 203 -12.24 -9.66 16.23
C LEU A 203 -11.41 -10.80 15.64
N GLY A 204 -10.42 -11.32 16.38
CA GLY A 204 -9.63 -12.48 16.01
C GLY A 204 -8.40 -12.20 15.15
N PHE A 205 -8.02 -10.93 14.92
CA PHE A 205 -6.78 -10.62 14.21
C PHE A 205 -5.56 -11.23 14.89
N LEU A 206 -4.56 -11.62 14.10
CA LEU A 206 -3.35 -12.30 14.59
C LEU A 206 -2.30 -11.36 15.19
N GLY A 207 -2.57 -10.07 15.19
CA GLY A 207 -1.76 -9.00 15.75
C GLY A 207 -2.39 -7.65 15.43
N ALA A 208 -1.82 -6.57 15.94
CA ALA A 208 -2.27 -5.23 15.63
C ALA A 208 -1.11 -4.24 15.48
N LYS A 209 -1.17 -3.38 14.46
CA LYS A 209 -0.29 -2.22 14.27
C LYS A 209 -1.02 -0.97 14.72
N VAL A 210 -0.37 -0.18 15.56
CA VAL A 210 -0.92 1.06 16.09
C VAL A 210 -0.09 2.27 15.64
N PRO A 211 -0.71 3.44 15.41
CA PRO A 211 0.02 4.65 15.04
C PRO A 211 0.79 5.22 16.22
N LEU A 212 1.98 5.77 15.96
CA LEU A 212 2.79 6.48 16.97
C LEU A 212 2.15 7.85 17.28
N PRO A 213 1.86 8.19 18.56
CA PRO A 213 1.23 9.47 18.89
C PRO A 213 2.14 10.68 18.73
N TYR A 214 3.39 10.62 19.18
CA TYR A 214 4.25 11.80 19.32
C TYR A 214 5.56 11.66 18.55
N GLY A 215 5.89 12.66 17.75
CA GLY A 215 7.18 12.78 17.06
C GLY A 215 8.23 13.54 17.88
N PRO A 216 9.44 13.75 17.31
CA PRO A 216 10.55 14.43 17.99
C PRO A 216 10.23 15.84 18.47
N SER A 217 9.33 16.57 17.78
CA SER A 217 8.92 17.92 18.17
C SER A 217 8.25 18.00 19.54
N ALA A 218 7.69 16.90 20.04
CA ALA A 218 7.07 16.83 21.37
C ALA A 218 8.11 16.62 22.50
N GLY A 219 9.39 16.47 22.17
CA GLY A 219 10.49 16.36 23.12
C GLY A 219 10.35 15.18 24.11
N VAL A 220 10.96 15.35 25.30
CA VAL A 220 10.93 14.32 26.35
C VAL A 220 9.50 13.93 26.81
N PRO A 221 8.55 14.88 26.96
CA PRO A 221 7.17 14.50 27.30
C PRO A 221 6.53 13.59 26.25
N GLY A 222 6.76 13.87 24.95
CA GLY A 222 6.26 13.04 23.85
C GLY A 222 6.86 11.62 23.86
N MET A 223 8.17 11.49 24.08
CA MET A 223 8.82 10.17 24.23
C MET A 223 8.19 9.38 25.38
N LYS A 224 8.01 10.01 26.56
CA LYS A 224 7.34 9.36 27.70
C LYS A 224 5.89 8.98 27.35
N GLY A 225 5.18 9.83 26.63
CA GLY A 225 3.82 9.56 26.15
C GLY A 225 3.76 8.33 25.25
N ASN A 226 4.69 8.20 24.30
CA ASN A 226 4.80 7.03 23.43
C ASN A 226 5.05 5.73 24.21
N ILE A 227 5.94 5.77 25.20
CA ILE A 227 6.26 4.62 26.04
C ILE A 227 5.02 4.20 26.85
N SER A 228 4.36 5.16 27.51
CA SER A 228 3.14 4.90 28.28
C SER A 228 1.98 4.40 27.40
N TYR A 229 1.86 4.90 26.18
CA TYR A 229 0.88 4.44 25.20
C TYR A 229 1.06 2.95 24.88
N MET A 230 2.29 2.53 24.57
CA MET A 230 2.58 1.12 24.26
C MET A 230 2.48 0.22 25.49
N GLU A 231 2.89 0.71 26.65
CA GLU A 231 2.69 0.01 27.93
C GLU A 231 1.21 -0.27 28.21
N ASN A 232 0.35 0.73 28.03
CA ASN A 232 -1.08 0.60 28.25
C ASN A 232 -1.72 -0.41 27.28
N TRP A 233 -1.33 -0.37 26.00
CA TRP A 233 -1.82 -1.36 25.04
C TRP A 233 -1.32 -2.75 25.38
N ARG A 234 -0.05 -2.91 25.75
CA ARG A 234 0.49 -4.22 26.15
C ARG A 234 -0.28 -4.81 27.34
N LYS A 235 -0.58 -3.99 28.34
CA LYS A 235 -1.40 -4.41 29.49
C LYS A 235 -2.81 -4.86 29.07
N LYS A 236 -3.44 -4.19 28.13
CA LYS A 236 -4.79 -4.52 27.65
C LYS A 236 -4.84 -5.78 26.80
N VAL A 237 -3.88 -5.95 25.88
CA VAL A 237 -3.91 -7.09 24.95
C VAL A 237 -3.15 -8.32 25.45
N GLY A 238 -2.39 -8.20 26.54
CA GLY A 238 -1.57 -9.29 27.13
C GLY A 238 -0.27 -9.52 26.37
N ASP A 239 0.62 -10.33 26.93
CA ASP A 239 2.02 -10.45 26.50
C ASP A 239 2.20 -11.18 25.17
N ASP A 240 1.29 -12.11 24.83
CA ASP A 240 1.39 -12.98 23.66
C ASP A 240 0.82 -12.35 22.38
N PHE A 241 0.02 -11.27 22.48
CA PHE A 241 -0.59 -10.67 21.31
C PHE A 241 0.42 -9.78 20.57
N PRO A 242 0.75 -10.06 19.28
CA PRO A 242 1.70 -9.26 18.52
C PRO A 242 1.25 -7.80 18.39
N LEU A 243 2.09 -6.87 18.85
CA LEU A 243 1.91 -5.43 18.65
C LEU A 243 3.02 -4.89 17.77
N MET A 244 2.65 -4.00 16.85
CA MET A 244 3.52 -3.28 15.95
C MET A 244 3.26 -1.78 16.07
N LEU A 245 4.21 -0.96 15.66
CA LEU A 245 4.14 0.49 15.78
C LEU A 245 4.48 1.15 14.45
N ASP A 246 3.62 2.07 14.00
CA ASP A 246 3.81 2.83 12.77
C ASP A 246 4.22 4.27 13.09
N CYS A 247 5.33 4.72 12.55
CA CYS A 247 5.92 6.04 12.85
C CYS A 247 5.73 7.06 11.73
N TYR A 248 5.16 6.67 10.58
CA TYR A 248 4.85 7.58 9.48
C TYR A 248 6.00 8.52 9.09
N MET A 249 7.21 7.99 8.96
CA MET A 249 8.38 8.77 8.51
C MET A 249 8.71 10.00 9.40
N ALA A 250 8.24 10.01 10.65
CA ALA A 250 8.29 11.21 11.49
C ALA A 250 9.58 11.37 12.28
N LEU A 251 10.40 10.32 12.40
CA LEU A 251 11.50 10.29 13.35
C LEU A 251 12.85 10.63 12.71
N ASP A 252 13.87 10.74 13.53
CA ASP A 252 15.28 10.67 13.13
C ASP A 252 15.93 9.42 13.74
N VAL A 253 17.16 9.16 13.32
CA VAL A 253 17.90 7.95 13.71
C VAL A 253 18.06 7.81 15.22
N ASP A 254 18.33 8.92 15.93
CA ASP A 254 18.59 8.86 17.36
C ASP A 254 17.30 8.68 18.16
N TYR A 255 16.24 9.41 17.79
CA TYR A 255 14.91 9.24 18.40
C TYR A 255 14.36 7.83 18.16
N ALA A 256 14.46 7.30 16.94
CA ALA A 256 14.02 5.95 16.60
C ALA A 256 14.76 4.88 17.40
N ALA A 257 16.07 5.02 17.58
CA ALA A 257 16.86 4.10 18.38
C ALA A 257 16.50 4.17 19.88
N GLU A 258 16.33 5.38 20.44
CA GLU A 258 15.91 5.57 21.82
C GLU A 258 14.52 5.00 22.09
N LEU A 259 13.57 5.23 21.15
CA LEU A 259 12.23 4.68 21.21
C LEU A 259 12.27 3.14 21.24
N ALA A 260 12.98 2.52 20.29
CA ALA A 260 13.11 1.07 20.21
C ALA A 260 13.69 0.45 21.48
N TYR A 261 14.73 1.07 22.04
CA TYR A 261 15.34 0.65 23.29
C TYR A 261 14.34 0.75 24.46
N SER A 262 13.62 1.86 24.56
CA SER A 262 12.64 2.11 25.61
C SER A 262 11.42 1.19 25.53
N LEU A 263 11.06 0.75 24.31
CA LEU A 263 9.94 -0.17 24.09
C LEU A 263 10.30 -1.65 24.26
N LYS A 264 11.56 -2.00 24.47
CA LYS A 264 11.99 -3.39 24.65
C LYS A 264 11.17 -4.19 25.70
N PRO A 265 10.78 -3.63 26.86
CA PRO A 265 9.97 -4.37 27.84
C PRO A 265 8.58 -4.75 27.34
N TYR A 266 8.09 -4.11 26.28
CA TYR A 266 6.71 -4.29 25.80
C TYR A 266 6.62 -5.22 24.60
N ASN A 267 7.70 -5.89 24.19
CA ASN A 267 7.73 -6.92 23.15
C ASN A 267 7.03 -6.47 21.85
N ILE A 268 7.48 -5.33 21.32
CA ILE A 268 6.99 -4.80 20.02
C ILE A 268 7.66 -5.58 18.90
N ARG A 269 6.87 -6.09 17.93
CA ARG A 269 7.36 -6.97 16.88
C ARG A 269 8.19 -6.20 15.84
N TRP A 270 7.67 -5.07 15.37
CA TRP A 270 8.44 -4.15 14.52
C TRP A 270 8.02 -2.69 14.72
N ILE A 271 8.93 -1.79 14.35
CA ILE A 271 8.73 -0.36 14.25
C ILE A 271 8.80 -0.01 12.76
N GLU A 272 7.70 0.52 12.24
CA GLU A 272 7.47 0.80 10.83
C GLU A 272 7.74 2.25 10.49
N GLU A 273 8.32 2.50 9.32
CA GLU A 273 8.62 3.83 8.75
C GLU A 273 9.17 4.85 9.77
N PRO A 274 10.21 4.53 10.55
CA PRO A 274 10.76 5.53 11.46
C PRO A 274 11.37 6.74 10.74
N LEU A 275 11.95 6.54 9.55
CA LEU A 275 12.70 7.55 8.80
C LEU A 275 12.03 7.88 7.47
N MET A 276 12.42 9.03 6.88
CA MET A 276 12.03 9.38 5.52
C MET A 276 12.47 8.31 4.51
N PRO A 277 11.68 7.97 3.49
CA PRO A 277 11.96 6.85 2.57
C PRO A 277 13.31 6.97 1.86
N ASP A 278 13.68 8.17 1.43
CA ASP A 278 14.93 8.41 0.69
C ASP A 278 16.18 8.55 1.58
N ASP A 279 16.03 8.47 2.91
CA ASP A 279 17.18 8.53 3.84
C ASP A 279 17.86 7.16 4.01
N TYR A 280 18.32 6.56 2.91
CA TYR A 280 19.01 5.27 2.93
C TYR A 280 20.25 5.27 3.85
N ALA A 281 20.93 6.42 3.96
CA ALA A 281 22.06 6.56 4.87
C ALA A 281 21.62 6.53 6.34
N GLY A 282 20.48 7.13 6.66
CA GLY A 282 19.83 7.05 7.96
C GLY A 282 19.38 5.62 8.28
N HIS A 283 18.74 4.95 7.33
CA HIS A 283 18.35 3.55 7.46
C HIS A 283 19.58 2.66 7.76
N ALA A 284 20.68 2.84 7.05
CA ALA A 284 21.91 2.08 7.31
C ALA A 284 22.51 2.35 8.70
N LYS A 285 22.42 3.59 9.20
CA LYS A 285 22.84 3.92 10.57
C LYS A 285 21.92 3.29 11.61
N LEU A 286 20.60 3.32 11.35
CA LEU A 286 19.60 2.75 12.23
C LEU A 286 19.75 1.23 12.30
N GLY A 287 19.90 0.53 11.17
CA GLY A 287 20.16 -0.90 11.10
C GLY A 287 21.35 -1.32 11.97
N LYS A 288 22.49 -0.62 11.87
CA LYS A 288 23.65 -0.88 12.73
C LYS A 288 23.39 -0.67 14.22
N LYS A 289 22.56 0.32 14.59
CA LYS A 289 22.16 0.51 16.00
C LYS A 289 21.29 -0.66 16.46
N PHE A 290 20.35 -1.14 15.66
CA PHE A 290 19.49 -2.27 15.98
C PHE A 290 20.24 -3.59 16.11
N GLU A 291 21.24 -3.86 15.25
CA GLU A 291 22.13 -5.03 15.40
C GLU A 291 22.77 -5.10 16.80
N SER A 292 23.11 -3.95 17.37
CA SER A 292 23.70 -3.87 18.71
C SER A 292 22.67 -3.97 19.85
N MET A 293 21.37 -3.79 19.55
CA MET A 293 20.26 -3.76 20.51
C MET A 293 19.47 -5.08 20.54
N ARG A 294 20.13 -6.19 20.87
CA ARG A 294 19.47 -7.51 20.90
C ARG A 294 18.15 -7.50 21.69
N GLY A 295 17.11 -8.08 21.11
CA GLY A 295 15.79 -8.21 21.72
C GLY A 295 14.95 -6.93 21.66
N CYS A 296 15.32 -5.94 20.86
CA CYS A 296 14.43 -4.85 20.45
C CYS A 296 13.58 -5.28 19.24
N ALA A 297 12.56 -4.46 18.94
CA ALA A 297 11.71 -4.64 17.75
C ALA A 297 12.53 -4.68 16.47
N SER A 298 12.08 -5.40 15.45
CA SER A 298 12.63 -5.30 14.09
C SER A 298 12.31 -3.93 13.47
N PHE A 299 13.09 -3.58 12.46
CA PHE A 299 12.89 -2.35 11.72
C PHE A 299 12.25 -2.64 10.36
N ALA A 300 11.09 -2.02 10.10
CA ALA A 300 10.29 -2.22 8.90
C ALA A 300 10.12 -0.91 8.11
N THR A 301 10.08 -0.98 6.79
CA THR A 301 9.73 0.13 5.90
C THR A 301 9.47 -0.36 4.48
N GLY A 302 8.93 0.50 3.64
CA GLY A 302 8.82 0.21 2.21
C GLY A 302 7.49 0.55 1.56
N GLU A 303 6.47 0.99 2.30
CA GLU A 303 5.20 1.38 1.67
C GLU A 303 5.38 2.58 0.72
N HIS A 304 6.25 3.52 1.07
CA HIS A 304 6.62 4.67 0.25
C HIS A 304 7.87 4.45 -0.60
N GLU A 305 8.31 3.18 -0.78
CA GLU A 305 9.40 2.85 -1.69
C GLU A 305 8.87 2.31 -3.03
N TYR A 306 9.63 2.53 -4.09
CA TYR A 306 9.21 2.23 -5.45
C TYR A 306 10.28 1.43 -6.19
N THR A 307 9.81 0.49 -7.02
CA THR A 307 10.59 -0.38 -7.90
C THR A 307 11.64 -1.24 -7.19
N GLN A 308 12.07 -2.31 -7.86
CA GLN A 308 13.15 -3.17 -7.38
C GLN A 308 14.45 -2.42 -7.03
N PHE A 309 14.68 -1.27 -7.66
CA PHE A 309 15.91 -0.49 -7.43
C PHE A 309 15.91 0.20 -6.06
N GLY A 310 14.77 0.76 -5.65
CA GLY A 310 14.62 1.35 -4.32
C GLY A 310 14.64 0.29 -3.22
N PHE A 311 13.93 -0.83 -3.41
CA PHE A 311 13.94 -1.94 -2.47
C PHE A 311 15.33 -2.57 -2.31
N GLN A 312 16.13 -2.63 -3.38
CA GLN A 312 17.55 -3.04 -3.26
C GLN A 312 18.33 -2.09 -2.35
N GLN A 313 18.06 -0.77 -2.40
CA GLN A 313 18.73 0.18 -1.51
C GLN A 313 18.30 -0.02 -0.04
N LEU A 314 17.02 -0.28 0.21
CA LEU A 314 16.52 -0.60 1.57
C LEU A 314 17.19 -1.87 2.12
N ILE A 315 17.27 -2.94 1.33
CA ILE A 315 17.97 -4.17 1.72
C ILE A 315 19.44 -3.90 2.03
N ASN A 316 20.14 -3.16 1.16
CA ASN A 316 21.54 -2.79 1.37
C ASN A 316 21.74 -1.91 2.62
N SER A 317 20.70 -1.24 3.06
CA SER A 317 20.68 -0.42 4.28
C SER A 317 20.35 -1.22 5.55
N GLY A 318 20.20 -2.54 5.45
CA GLY A 318 19.96 -3.41 6.61
C GLY A 318 18.51 -3.38 7.13
N VAL A 319 17.55 -3.04 6.29
CA VAL A 319 16.11 -3.16 6.61
C VAL A 319 15.76 -4.65 6.76
N GLU A 320 15.14 -5.03 7.87
CA GLU A 320 14.86 -6.42 8.20
C GLU A 320 13.51 -6.91 7.66
N LEU A 321 12.55 -5.97 7.46
CA LEU A 321 11.21 -6.26 6.97
C LEU A 321 10.81 -5.22 5.92
N LEU A 322 10.58 -5.68 4.69
CA LEU A 322 10.07 -4.85 3.60
C LEU A 322 8.54 -4.85 3.56
N GLN A 323 7.97 -3.68 3.30
CA GLN A 323 6.51 -3.50 3.24
C GLN A 323 6.06 -2.84 1.92
N PRO A 324 6.29 -3.51 0.77
CA PRO A 324 5.88 -2.95 -0.51
C PRO A 324 4.37 -2.83 -0.63
N ASP A 325 3.89 -1.71 -1.19
CA ASP A 325 2.49 -1.54 -1.59
C ASP A 325 2.34 -1.84 -3.07
N VAL A 326 1.64 -2.91 -3.41
CA VAL A 326 1.45 -3.33 -4.80
C VAL A 326 0.64 -2.33 -5.64
N MET A 327 -0.18 -1.50 -4.98
CA MET A 327 -0.93 -0.44 -5.66
C MET A 327 -0.06 0.79 -5.97
N TRP A 328 1.10 0.94 -5.30
CA TRP A 328 1.92 2.14 -5.42
C TRP A 328 3.25 1.90 -6.13
N MET A 329 3.93 0.79 -5.83
CA MET A 329 5.33 0.57 -6.17
C MET A 329 5.60 0.14 -7.64
N GLY A 330 4.57 -0.03 -8.45
CA GLY A 330 4.68 -0.47 -9.84
C GLY A 330 3.79 -1.66 -10.21
N GLY A 331 2.90 -2.10 -9.32
CA GLY A 331 1.97 -3.19 -9.58
C GLY A 331 2.58 -4.59 -9.39
N PRO A 332 1.78 -5.64 -9.67
CA PRO A 332 2.19 -7.04 -9.46
C PRO A 332 3.43 -7.46 -10.25
N THR A 333 3.63 -6.92 -11.45
CA THR A 333 4.80 -7.22 -12.29
C THR A 333 6.11 -6.81 -11.63
N GLU A 334 6.15 -5.63 -11.00
CA GLU A 334 7.33 -5.15 -10.29
C GLU A 334 7.43 -5.75 -8.88
N PHE A 335 6.28 -5.93 -8.21
CA PHE A 335 6.20 -6.57 -6.90
C PHE A 335 6.85 -7.97 -6.91
N SER A 336 6.61 -8.76 -7.96
CA SER A 336 7.20 -10.10 -8.11
C SER A 336 8.73 -10.07 -8.10
N LYS A 337 9.35 -9.04 -8.69
CA LYS A 337 10.81 -8.85 -8.69
C LYS A 337 11.31 -8.51 -7.28
N VAL A 338 10.57 -7.69 -6.54
CA VAL A 338 10.92 -7.34 -5.15
C VAL A 338 10.81 -8.55 -4.24
N VAL A 339 9.79 -9.41 -4.41
CA VAL A 339 9.70 -10.68 -3.65
C VAL A 339 10.90 -11.58 -3.94
N ALA A 340 11.27 -11.75 -5.21
CA ALA A 340 12.43 -12.56 -5.58
C ALA A 340 13.73 -12.00 -4.98
N LEU A 341 13.89 -10.68 -5.00
CA LEU A 341 15.03 -9.99 -4.41
C LEU A 341 15.11 -10.19 -2.89
N ALA A 342 14.01 -9.98 -2.17
CA ALA A 342 13.92 -10.16 -0.73
C ALA A 342 14.18 -11.62 -0.33
N SER A 343 13.60 -12.56 -1.05
CA SER A 343 13.79 -14.01 -0.83
C SER A 343 15.25 -14.42 -1.01
N ALA A 344 15.90 -13.96 -2.07
CA ALA A 344 17.31 -14.28 -2.34
C ALA A 344 18.26 -13.77 -1.26
N GLN A 345 17.87 -12.73 -0.52
CA GLN A 345 18.67 -12.11 0.54
C GLN A 345 18.13 -12.41 1.96
N SER A 346 17.14 -13.30 2.08
CA SER A 346 16.51 -13.68 3.37
C SER A 346 15.95 -12.50 4.17
N VAL A 347 15.49 -11.46 3.48
CA VAL A 347 14.81 -10.31 4.09
C VAL A 347 13.31 -10.58 4.11
N ALA A 348 12.67 -10.42 5.27
CA ALA A 348 11.23 -10.66 5.41
C ALA A 348 10.42 -9.65 4.58
N LEU A 349 9.22 -10.06 4.15
CA LEU A 349 8.31 -9.22 3.39
C LEU A 349 6.87 -9.42 3.85
N VAL A 350 6.20 -8.30 4.13
CA VAL A 350 4.77 -8.23 4.42
C VAL A 350 4.19 -7.06 3.62
N PRO A 351 3.24 -7.26 2.71
CA PRO A 351 2.70 -6.15 1.93
C PRO A 351 1.98 -5.14 2.82
N HIS A 352 2.19 -3.85 2.54
CA HIS A 352 1.40 -2.77 3.13
C HIS A 352 -0.09 -2.93 2.81
N GLY A 353 -0.97 -2.31 3.54
CA GLY A 353 -2.42 -2.39 3.52
C GLY A 353 -3.12 -2.06 2.20
N CYS A 354 -2.69 -2.68 1.11
CA CYS A 354 -3.25 -2.54 -0.24
C CYS A 354 -4.48 -3.44 -0.48
N GLY A 355 -5.21 -3.77 0.59
CA GLY A 355 -6.47 -4.52 0.52
C GLY A 355 -6.33 -5.84 -0.25
N VAL A 356 -7.36 -6.15 -1.04
CA VAL A 356 -7.44 -7.41 -1.81
C VAL A 356 -6.19 -7.70 -2.65
N TYR A 357 -5.56 -6.68 -3.22
CA TYR A 357 -4.38 -6.87 -4.05
C TYR A 357 -3.20 -7.43 -3.24
N GLY A 358 -2.99 -6.95 -2.03
CA GLY A 358 -1.98 -7.48 -1.10
C GLY A 358 -2.26 -8.93 -0.69
N TYR A 359 -3.52 -9.30 -0.52
CA TYR A 359 -3.91 -10.68 -0.18
C TYR A 359 -3.61 -11.66 -1.32
N TYR A 360 -3.82 -11.24 -2.58
CA TYR A 360 -3.43 -12.04 -3.74
C TYR A 360 -1.91 -12.23 -3.82
N MET A 361 -1.12 -11.20 -3.49
CA MET A 361 0.34 -11.32 -3.41
C MET A 361 0.74 -12.29 -2.29
N ALA A 362 0.16 -12.17 -1.10
CA ALA A 362 0.45 -13.08 0.00
C ALA A 362 0.06 -14.54 -0.32
N MET A 363 -1.06 -14.75 -1.01
CA MET A 363 -1.50 -16.08 -1.45
C MET A 363 -0.55 -16.72 -2.46
N ALA A 364 0.06 -15.92 -3.34
CA ALA A 364 0.87 -16.42 -4.45
C ALA A 364 2.34 -16.71 -4.07
N PHE A 365 2.89 -16.03 -3.08
CA PHE A 365 4.31 -16.09 -2.76
C PHE A 365 4.57 -16.67 -1.38
N GLU A 366 5.21 -17.85 -1.30
CA GLU A 366 5.55 -18.53 -0.03
C GLU A 366 6.41 -17.67 0.90
N HIS A 367 7.18 -16.74 0.35
CA HIS A 367 8.02 -15.83 1.12
C HIS A 367 7.20 -14.84 1.97
N ILE A 368 5.93 -14.63 1.63
CA ILE A 368 5.00 -13.73 2.34
C ILE A 368 4.14 -14.56 3.30
N ARG A 369 4.27 -14.29 4.59
CA ARG A 369 3.63 -15.10 5.64
C ARG A 369 2.30 -14.55 6.12
N MET A 370 2.02 -13.28 5.88
CA MET A 370 0.81 -12.57 6.32
C MET A 370 0.61 -11.29 5.49
N ALA A 371 -0.57 -10.71 5.60
CA ALA A 371 -0.88 -9.43 5.02
C ALA A 371 -1.47 -8.47 6.07
N GLU A 372 -1.57 -7.22 5.71
CA GLU A 372 -2.16 -6.17 6.51
C GLU A 372 -3.63 -5.97 6.14
N PHE A 373 -4.48 -5.82 7.16
CA PHE A 373 -5.85 -5.35 7.01
C PHE A 373 -6.03 -4.03 7.76
N ILE A 374 -6.42 -2.98 7.05
CA ILE A 374 -6.67 -1.68 7.68
C ILE A 374 -8.11 -1.62 8.17
N MET A 375 -8.30 -1.37 9.48
CA MET A 375 -9.63 -1.24 10.07
C MET A 375 -10.18 0.16 9.80
N MET A 376 -11.06 0.25 8.79
CA MET A 376 -11.57 1.52 8.24
C MET A 376 -12.81 2.04 8.94
N SER A 377 -13.44 1.27 9.85
CA SER A 377 -14.64 1.76 10.56
C SER A 377 -14.31 2.95 11.45
N GLU A 378 -15.23 3.90 11.53
CA GLU A 378 -15.08 5.16 12.27
C GLU A 378 -14.54 4.98 13.70
N ARG A 379 -14.94 3.91 14.38
CA ARG A 379 -14.54 3.58 15.75
C ARG A 379 -13.47 2.49 15.84
N ALA A 380 -12.96 2.05 14.71
CA ALA A 380 -12.09 0.88 14.63
C ALA A 380 -12.67 -0.33 15.39
N ASP A 381 -13.99 -0.50 15.33
CA ASP A 381 -14.76 -1.50 16.08
C ASP A 381 -15.40 -2.57 15.19
N LYS A 382 -15.28 -2.42 13.87
CA LYS A 382 -15.87 -3.33 12.88
C LYS A 382 -14.88 -3.64 11.76
N ILE A 383 -15.12 -4.78 11.13
CA ILE A 383 -14.46 -5.15 9.88
C ILE A 383 -15.31 -4.59 8.73
N GLU A 384 -14.75 -3.65 7.97
CA GLU A 384 -15.39 -3.03 6.82
C GLU A 384 -14.47 -3.14 5.59
N PRO A 385 -15.01 -3.16 4.36
CA PRO A 385 -14.20 -3.22 3.15
C PRO A 385 -13.16 -2.09 3.07
N ASN A 386 -11.92 -2.39 2.70
CA ASN A 386 -10.85 -1.40 2.61
C ASN A 386 -11.12 -0.34 1.53
N PHE A 387 -11.84 -0.71 0.48
CA PHE A 387 -12.23 0.21 -0.60
C PHE A 387 -13.68 0.70 -0.46
N GLY A 388 -14.29 0.54 0.71
CA GLY A 388 -15.63 1.00 1.02
C GLY A 388 -16.68 0.46 0.05
N ALA A 389 -17.41 1.36 -0.61
CA ALA A 389 -18.45 0.98 -1.57
C ALA A 389 -17.94 0.77 -3.01
N MET A 390 -16.62 0.87 -3.26
CA MET A 390 -16.04 0.83 -4.61
C MET A 390 -16.33 -0.48 -5.33
N PHE A 391 -16.26 -1.60 -4.63
CA PHE A 391 -16.53 -2.93 -5.18
C PHE A 391 -17.82 -3.52 -4.61
N LYS A 392 -18.48 -4.39 -5.38
CA LYS A 392 -19.70 -5.10 -4.95
C LYS A 392 -19.43 -6.04 -3.78
N SER A 393 -18.23 -6.62 -3.75
CA SER A 393 -17.78 -7.48 -2.67
C SER A 393 -16.25 -7.46 -2.58
N GLU A 394 -15.74 -7.40 -1.37
CA GLU A 394 -14.35 -7.62 -1.04
C GLU A 394 -14.24 -8.81 -0.08
N PRO A 395 -13.18 -9.64 -0.18
CA PRO A 395 -12.91 -10.64 0.85
C PRO A 395 -12.55 -9.93 2.17
N LEU A 396 -13.22 -10.32 3.23
CA LEU A 396 -13.05 -9.74 4.57
C LEU A 396 -12.44 -10.77 5.53
N PRO A 397 -11.69 -10.33 6.55
CA PRO A 397 -11.14 -11.22 7.56
C PRO A 397 -12.24 -11.95 8.36
N ASP A 398 -12.03 -13.22 8.56
CA ASP A 398 -12.74 -14.05 9.53
C ASP A 398 -11.73 -14.70 10.46
N CYS A 399 -11.83 -14.40 11.76
CA CYS A 399 -10.92 -14.92 12.78
C CYS A 399 -9.43 -14.79 12.40
N GLY A 400 -9.02 -13.64 11.85
CA GLY A 400 -7.64 -13.34 11.49
C GLY A 400 -7.14 -13.94 10.17
N TYR A 401 -8.05 -14.47 9.34
CA TYR A 401 -7.73 -15.04 8.04
C TYR A 401 -8.65 -14.52 6.94
N ILE A 402 -8.12 -14.39 5.74
CA ILE A 402 -8.90 -14.04 4.55
C ILE A 402 -8.90 -15.21 3.58
N GLU A 403 -10.09 -15.58 3.12
CA GLU A 403 -10.30 -16.53 2.05
C GLU A 403 -10.49 -15.77 0.73
N LEU A 404 -9.68 -16.11 -0.29
CA LEU A 404 -9.78 -15.50 -1.60
C LEU A 404 -10.70 -16.31 -2.51
N PRO A 405 -11.57 -15.63 -3.30
CA PRO A 405 -12.46 -16.33 -4.22
C PRO A 405 -11.68 -16.94 -5.39
N ALA A 406 -12.11 -18.11 -5.85
CA ALA A 406 -11.61 -18.74 -7.07
C ALA A 406 -12.27 -18.13 -8.32
N LYS A 407 -12.29 -16.79 -8.40
CA LYS A 407 -12.83 -16.05 -9.55
C LYS A 407 -11.71 -15.56 -10.45
N PRO A 408 -11.93 -15.47 -11.77
CA PRO A 408 -10.94 -14.93 -12.71
C PRO A 408 -10.49 -13.53 -12.36
N GLY A 409 -9.23 -13.22 -12.64
CA GLY A 409 -8.62 -11.95 -12.29
C GLY A 409 -8.43 -11.81 -10.77
N PHE A 410 -8.71 -10.63 -10.25
CA PHE A 410 -8.77 -10.39 -8.79
C PHE A 410 -10.15 -10.66 -8.19
N GLY A 411 -11.11 -11.14 -8.99
CA GLY A 411 -12.46 -11.42 -8.55
C GLY A 411 -13.28 -10.18 -8.16
N LEU A 412 -12.80 -8.99 -8.52
CA LEU A 412 -13.42 -7.70 -8.20
C LEU A 412 -14.39 -7.25 -9.29
N GLU A 413 -15.47 -6.60 -8.87
CA GLU A 413 -16.47 -5.96 -9.73
C GLU A 413 -16.81 -4.58 -9.17
N LEU A 414 -16.71 -3.54 -10.01
CA LEU A 414 -17.04 -2.17 -9.62
C LEU A 414 -18.52 -2.03 -9.28
N ASN A 415 -18.81 -1.35 -8.20
CA ASN A 415 -20.16 -1.07 -7.75
C ASN A 415 -20.65 0.28 -8.31
N ARG A 416 -20.97 0.31 -9.60
CA ARG A 416 -21.40 1.52 -10.31
C ARG A 416 -22.73 2.10 -9.83
N GLU A 417 -23.47 1.36 -9.03
CA GLU A 417 -24.72 1.85 -8.44
C GLU A 417 -24.46 2.73 -7.21
N LYS A 418 -23.35 2.48 -6.51
CA LYS A 418 -23.01 3.19 -5.26
C LYS A 418 -21.87 4.22 -5.43
N VAL A 419 -21.08 4.12 -6.50
CA VAL A 419 -19.96 5.04 -6.73
C VAL A 419 -20.15 5.78 -8.05
N ASN A 420 -20.05 7.11 -7.97
CA ASN A 420 -20.09 7.96 -9.14
C ASN A 420 -18.68 8.08 -9.73
N LEU A 421 -18.43 7.34 -10.82
CA LEU A 421 -17.15 7.35 -11.50
C LEU A 421 -17.21 8.25 -12.74
N ILE A 422 -16.26 9.15 -12.85
CA ILE A 422 -16.11 10.03 -14.03
C ILE A 422 -14.76 9.78 -14.70
N ARG A 423 -14.69 10.04 -16.00
CA ARG A 423 -13.47 10.06 -16.80
C ARG A 423 -13.06 11.51 -17.07
N PRO A 424 -12.19 12.12 -16.25
CA PRO A 424 -11.93 13.55 -16.30
C PRO A 424 -11.19 13.97 -17.58
N TYR A 425 -10.41 13.07 -18.17
CA TYR A 425 -9.54 13.33 -19.33
C TYR A 425 -9.88 12.45 -20.54
N ASP A 426 -11.17 12.27 -20.80
CA ASP A 426 -11.66 11.51 -21.94
C ASP A 426 -11.04 12.02 -23.25
N ARG A 427 -10.36 11.11 -23.98
CA ARG A 427 -9.66 11.42 -25.24
C ARG A 427 -10.59 11.46 -26.46
N SER A 428 -11.82 11.00 -26.29
CA SER A 428 -12.85 11.05 -27.35
C SER A 428 -13.56 12.40 -27.46
N ARG A 429 -13.24 13.35 -26.55
CA ARG A 429 -13.80 14.69 -26.52
C ARG A 429 -12.83 15.76 -26.96
#